data_fc113b56dfb892758e7283d92b3d1ee0
#
_entry.id   fc113b56dfb892758e7283d92b3d1ee0
#
_cell.length_a   1.000
_cell.length_b   1.000
_cell.length_c   1.000
_cell.angle_alpha   90.00
_cell.angle_beta   90.00
_cell.angle_gamma   90.00
#
_symmetry.space_group_name_H-M   'P 1'
#
loop_
_entity.id
_entity.type
_entity.pdbx_description
1 polymer ?
#
loop_
_entity_poly.entity_id
_entity_poly.type
_entity_poly.pdbx_seq_one_letter_code
_entity_poly.pdbx_strand_id
1 'polypeptide(L)'
;MDTGSTHILIYVINIFFIVYTLTVVGSYVILGALSLFETITYLRKNSYVDYKQILSSTVAPSISIIAPAYNESLNIVDNVRSLLSNYYANYDVTIINDGSTDNSLEKLIEAYDLECIDYLINEQIKTQALRAGVFKSTNPAFKKLTVIDKENGGKADALNVGLNISKSDYVVCIDVDCLLLEDALQKMIKPFLETTKIKVIAAGGVVRIANSCVVKNGRLLAVNFPKKLIEKTQVLEYIRAFLLSRMAWSRLNGLLIISGAFGLFDRKITIEIGGYDTSTIGEDLEIIVRMRMHMEEQNIKYKMAYIPDPLCWTEAPDNYKTFISQRNRWTRGTIETLQKHRKIGLNYKYRLLGLLSYPYWFLYERIGPVIETIGIVYLTTLVMYQKLRWDYAFVLFILAYLFTVLFSLVAILTEEHTFHQYKDKGIGYKMILTVLLEPFTLHPLILYAAIRGNWDYLFNKNKRWGTMIRKGFQKSKVNNKKIL
;
A
#
# COMPACT_ATOMS: atom_id res chain seq x y z
N MET A 1 48.49 14.33 4.92
CA MET A 1 47.36 14.80 5.71
C MET A 1 47.69 14.58 7.18
N ASP A 2 47.53 15.63 7.97
CA ASP A 2 47.90 15.63 9.39
C ASP A 2 47.10 14.56 10.15
N THR A 3 47.75 13.72 10.94
CA THR A 3 47.14 12.62 11.69
C THR A 3 46.00 13.12 12.61
N GLY A 4 46.13 14.33 13.14
CA GLY A 4 45.11 14.99 13.96
C GLY A 4 43.81 15.28 13.21
N SER A 5 43.89 15.81 12.00
CA SER A 5 42.72 16.15 11.16
C SER A 5 41.94 14.91 10.75
N THR A 6 42.61 13.78 10.49
CA THR A 6 41.96 12.51 10.17
C THR A 6 41.20 11.91 11.35
N HIS A 7 41.73 12.01 12.57
CA HIS A 7 41.05 11.54 13.78
C HIS A 7 39.77 12.36 14.08
N ILE A 8 39.82 13.67 13.92
CA ILE A 8 38.64 14.55 14.12
C ILE A 8 37.57 14.22 13.10
N LEU A 9 37.90 14.01 11.83
CA LEU A 9 36.94 13.66 10.79
C LEU A 9 36.24 12.33 11.09
N ILE A 10 37.01 11.30 11.43
CA ILE A 10 36.43 9.98 11.83
C ILE A 10 35.48 10.13 13.02
N TYR A 11 35.86 10.93 14.02
CA TYR A 11 35.03 11.17 15.19
C TYR A 11 33.67 11.84 14.84
N VAL A 12 33.71 12.89 14.01
CA VAL A 12 32.50 13.60 13.55
C VAL A 12 31.59 12.69 12.73
N ILE A 13 32.14 11.88 11.84
CA ILE A 13 31.39 10.92 11.04
C ILE A 13 30.71 9.85 11.94
N ASN A 14 31.44 9.33 12.94
CA ASN A 14 30.89 8.36 13.89
C ASN A 14 29.75 8.96 14.70
N ILE A 15 29.87 10.19 15.20
CA ILE A 15 28.80 10.88 15.91
C ILE A 15 27.57 11.03 15.00
N PHE A 16 27.76 11.44 13.76
CA PHE A 16 26.65 11.55 12.80
C PHE A 16 25.89 10.24 12.64
N PHE A 17 26.58 9.11 12.40
CA PHE A 17 25.92 7.81 12.26
C PHE A 17 25.25 7.34 13.56
N ILE A 18 25.86 7.58 14.72
CA ILE A 18 25.26 7.25 16.01
C ILE A 18 23.95 8.05 16.22
N VAL A 19 24.01 9.36 16.04
CA VAL A 19 22.84 10.24 16.20
C VAL A 19 21.74 9.85 15.21
N TYR A 20 22.09 9.63 13.95
CA TYR A 20 21.12 9.17 12.94
C TYR A 20 20.46 7.85 13.34
N THR A 21 21.25 6.85 13.73
CA THR A 21 20.74 5.54 14.17
C THR A 21 19.82 5.68 15.39
N LEU A 22 20.19 6.49 16.36
CA LEU A 22 19.36 6.73 17.55
C LEU A 22 18.04 7.41 17.19
N THR A 23 18.02 8.34 16.24
CA THR A 23 16.77 8.98 15.79
C THR A 23 15.88 8.00 15.03
N VAL A 24 16.46 7.11 14.20
CA VAL A 24 15.73 6.03 13.52
C VAL A 24 15.11 5.07 14.55
N VAL A 25 15.93 4.52 15.45
CA VAL A 25 15.48 3.58 16.49
C VAL A 25 14.40 4.22 17.38
N GLY A 26 14.63 5.45 17.84
CA GLY A 26 13.67 6.21 18.64
C GLY A 26 12.33 6.42 17.93
N SER A 27 12.38 6.76 16.62
CA SER A 27 11.18 6.90 15.82
C SER A 27 10.39 5.60 15.69
N TYR A 28 11.05 4.47 15.47
CA TYR A 28 10.39 3.16 15.40
C TYR A 28 9.77 2.75 16.72
N VAL A 29 10.44 3.00 17.84
CA VAL A 29 9.89 2.72 19.20
C VAL A 29 8.63 3.55 19.44
N ILE A 30 8.67 4.85 19.15
CA ILE A 30 7.51 5.75 19.33
C ILE A 30 6.36 5.32 18.40
N LEU A 31 6.63 5.09 17.13
CA LEU A 31 5.60 4.65 16.18
C LEU A 31 5.04 3.28 16.57
N GLY A 32 5.87 2.34 17.03
CA GLY A 32 5.43 1.04 17.51
C GLY A 32 4.47 1.16 18.70
N ALA A 33 4.82 1.97 19.71
CA ALA A 33 3.97 2.21 20.88
C ALA A 33 2.63 2.87 20.50
N LEU A 34 2.66 3.90 19.64
CA LEU A 34 1.46 4.58 19.15
C LEU A 34 0.57 3.63 18.34
N SER A 35 1.16 2.75 17.55
CA SER A 35 0.44 1.76 16.77
C SER A 35 -0.28 0.73 17.64
N LEU A 36 0.42 0.17 18.61
CA LEU A 36 -0.18 -0.79 19.56
C LEU A 36 -1.38 -0.14 20.28
N PHE A 37 -1.21 1.09 20.75
CA PHE A 37 -2.29 1.81 21.41
C PHE A 37 -3.48 2.06 20.47
N GLU A 38 -3.24 2.46 19.20
CA GLU A 38 -4.32 2.70 18.22
C GLU A 38 -5.02 1.38 17.86
N THR A 39 -4.27 0.30 17.66
CA THR A 39 -4.83 -1.02 17.36
C THR A 39 -5.71 -1.53 18.49
N ILE A 40 -5.27 -1.44 19.74
CA ILE A 40 -6.09 -1.81 20.90
C ILE A 40 -7.34 -0.93 20.99
N THR A 41 -7.20 0.37 20.78
CA THR A 41 -8.34 1.30 20.79
C THR A 41 -9.34 0.96 19.70
N TYR A 42 -8.86 0.66 18.49
CA TYR A 42 -9.69 0.21 17.38
C TYR A 42 -10.45 -1.07 17.71
N LEU A 43 -9.78 -2.10 18.20
CA LEU A 43 -10.40 -3.38 18.55
C LEU A 43 -11.48 -3.21 19.65
N ARG A 44 -11.21 -2.43 20.69
CA ARG A 44 -12.19 -2.13 21.74
C ARG A 44 -13.43 -1.42 21.22
N LYS A 45 -13.26 -0.43 20.32
CA LYS A 45 -14.39 0.28 19.71
C LYS A 45 -15.21 -0.61 18.80
N ASN A 46 -14.59 -1.60 18.16
CA ASN A 46 -15.25 -2.45 17.17
C ASN A 46 -15.83 -3.74 17.75
N SER A 47 -15.49 -4.12 18.99
CA SER A 47 -15.99 -5.36 19.62
C SER A 47 -17.52 -5.42 19.81
N TYR A 48 -18.19 -4.27 19.83
CA TYR A 48 -19.64 -4.16 20.02
C TYR A 48 -20.40 -3.62 18.81
N VAL A 49 -19.73 -3.48 17.65
CA VAL A 49 -20.39 -2.93 16.46
C VAL A 49 -21.14 -4.01 15.72
N ASP A 50 -22.45 -3.82 15.60
CA ASP A 50 -23.27 -4.63 14.70
C ASP A 50 -23.22 -4.06 13.28
N TYR A 51 -22.32 -4.59 12.46
CA TYR A 51 -22.21 -4.23 11.06
C TYR A 51 -23.46 -4.56 10.23
N LYS A 52 -24.37 -5.44 10.72
CA LYS A 52 -25.62 -5.78 10.02
C LYS A 52 -26.54 -4.57 9.91
N GLN A 53 -26.49 -3.64 10.86
CA GLN A 53 -27.26 -2.40 10.78
C GLN A 53 -26.80 -1.50 9.63
N ILE A 54 -25.50 -1.47 9.32
CA ILE A 54 -24.96 -0.74 8.17
C ILE A 54 -25.36 -1.42 6.86
N LEU A 55 -25.47 -2.76 6.85
CA LEU A 55 -25.86 -3.55 5.69
C LEU A 55 -27.28 -3.28 5.21
N SER A 56 -28.23 -3.19 6.15
CA SER A 56 -29.65 -3.06 5.87
C SER A 56 -30.12 -1.61 5.71
N SER A 57 -29.26 -0.64 5.97
CA SER A 57 -29.64 0.78 5.92
C SER A 57 -29.74 1.29 4.49
N THR A 58 -30.94 1.71 4.10
CA THR A 58 -31.18 2.43 2.82
C THR A 58 -30.53 3.81 2.79
N VAL A 59 -30.11 4.33 3.96
CA VAL A 59 -29.42 5.60 4.14
C VAL A 59 -27.90 5.44 4.12
N ALA A 60 -27.41 4.22 3.93
CA ALA A 60 -25.96 3.99 3.80
C ALA A 60 -25.39 4.76 2.59
N PRO A 61 -24.29 5.49 2.75
CA PRO A 61 -23.68 6.24 1.65
C PRO A 61 -23.36 5.38 0.44
N SER A 62 -23.43 5.95 -0.74
CA SER A 62 -23.07 5.25 -1.97
C SER A 62 -21.56 5.11 -2.12
N ILE A 63 -21.12 3.95 -2.61
CA ILE A 63 -19.70 3.64 -2.82
C ILE A 63 -19.51 3.10 -4.25
N SER A 64 -18.61 3.70 -5.03
CA SER A 64 -18.14 3.11 -6.30
C SER A 64 -16.78 2.45 -6.11
N ILE A 65 -16.66 1.17 -6.44
CA ILE A 65 -15.36 0.49 -6.55
C ILE A 65 -14.81 0.76 -7.93
N ILE A 66 -13.63 1.35 -8.02
CA ILE A 66 -12.93 1.69 -9.26
C ILE A 66 -11.67 0.84 -9.35
N ALA A 67 -11.58 -0.04 -10.36
CA ALA A 67 -10.47 -0.95 -10.53
C ALA A 67 -9.89 -0.86 -11.96
N PRO A 68 -8.70 -0.24 -12.14
CA PRO A 68 -7.99 -0.22 -13.41
C PRO A 68 -7.42 -1.61 -13.72
N ALA A 69 -7.58 -2.05 -14.97
CA ALA A 69 -7.11 -3.34 -15.48
C ALA A 69 -6.22 -3.13 -16.72
N TYR A 70 -5.05 -3.76 -16.75
CA TYR A 70 -4.15 -3.79 -17.89
C TYR A 70 -3.45 -5.14 -18.01
N ASN A 71 -3.81 -5.94 -19.01
CA ASN A 71 -3.27 -7.29 -19.26
C ASN A 71 -3.41 -8.25 -18.05
N GLU A 72 -4.64 -8.39 -17.53
CA GLU A 72 -4.97 -9.18 -16.35
C GLU A 72 -5.82 -10.43 -16.66
N SER A 73 -5.74 -10.94 -17.88
CA SER A 73 -6.61 -12.03 -18.39
C SER A 73 -6.58 -13.33 -17.56
N LEU A 74 -5.56 -13.54 -16.71
CA LEU A 74 -5.44 -14.75 -15.90
C LEU A 74 -6.46 -14.81 -14.76
N ASN A 75 -6.68 -13.69 -14.07
CA ASN A 75 -7.44 -13.66 -12.82
C ASN A 75 -8.62 -12.68 -12.84
N ILE A 76 -8.79 -11.89 -13.91
CA ILE A 76 -9.72 -10.76 -13.95
C ILE A 76 -11.17 -11.17 -13.59
N VAL A 77 -11.63 -12.33 -14.06
CA VAL A 77 -12.99 -12.81 -13.79
C VAL A 77 -13.18 -13.15 -12.30
N ASP A 78 -12.22 -13.87 -11.69
CA ASP A 78 -12.30 -14.20 -10.27
C ASP A 78 -12.17 -12.96 -9.38
N ASN A 79 -11.33 -12.00 -9.75
CA ASN A 79 -11.13 -10.75 -9.03
C ASN A 79 -12.38 -9.87 -9.10
N VAL A 80 -12.97 -9.69 -10.28
CA VAL A 80 -14.23 -8.93 -10.43
C VAL A 80 -15.37 -9.61 -9.65
N ARG A 81 -15.41 -10.94 -9.61
CA ARG A 81 -16.37 -11.68 -8.78
C ARG A 81 -16.19 -11.39 -7.29
N SER A 82 -14.94 -11.27 -6.81
CA SER A 82 -14.64 -10.85 -5.44
C SER A 82 -15.21 -9.46 -5.14
N LEU A 83 -15.01 -8.49 -6.04
CA LEU A 83 -15.51 -7.13 -5.89
C LEU A 83 -17.06 -7.08 -5.86
N LEU A 84 -17.70 -7.89 -6.69
CA LEU A 84 -19.18 -8.01 -6.72
C LEU A 84 -19.78 -8.75 -5.52
N SER A 85 -18.95 -9.46 -4.73
CA SER A 85 -19.41 -10.28 -3.59
C SER A 85 -19.45 -9.51 -2.26
N ASN A 86 -19.27 -8.19 -2.25
CA ASN A 86 -19.24 -7.39 -1.04
C ASN A 86 -20.63 -7.28 -0.39
N TYR A 87 -20.66 -7.44 0.93
CA TYR A 87 -21.87 -7.23 1.75
C TYR A 87 -22.05 -5.72 2.03
N TYR A 88 -22.53 -5.00 1.02
CA TYR A 88 -22.89 -3.60 1.14
C TYR A 88 -24.07 -3.31 0.20
N ALA A 89 -25.09 -2.58 0.69
CA ALA A 89 -26.31 -2.40 -0.10
C ALA A 89 -26.08 -1.48 -1.30
N ASN A 90 -25.53 -0.29 -1.04
CA ASN A 90 -25.46 0.80 -2.00
C ASN A 90 -24.05 0.93 -2.59
N TYR A 91 -23.67 0.02 -3.50
CA TYR A 91 -22.39 0.10 -4.21
C TYR A 91 -22.50 -0.37 -5.65
N ASP A 92 -21.56 0.09 -6.46
CA ASP A 92 -21.30 -0.35 -7.83
C ASP A 92 -19.82 -0.65 -8.05
N VAL A 93 -19.52 -1.38 -9.11
CA VAL A 93 -18.16 -1.79 -9.51
C VAL A 93 -17.90 -1.31 -10.92
N THR A 94 -16.86 -0.52 -11.10
CA THR A 94 -16.42 0.00 -12.40
C THR A 94 -15.01 -0.52 -12.69
N ILE A 95 -14.89 -1.37 -13.70
CA ILE A 95 -13.61 -1.87 -14.21
C ILE A 95 -13.19 -1.01 -15.39
N ILE A 96 -11.97 -0.50 -15.37
CA ILE A 96 -11.43 0.31 -16.46
C ILE A 96 -10.34 -0.48 -17.17
N ASN A 97 -10.65 -1.00 -18.35
CA ASN A 97 -9.68 -1.64 -19.22
C ASN A 97 -8.82 -0.56 -19.90
N ASP A 98 -7.60 -0.41 -19.41
CA ASP A 98 -6.66 0.64 -19.85
C ASP A 98 -5.88 0.22 -21.11
N GLY A 99 -6.60 -0.12 -22.16
CA GLY A 99 -6.01 -0.51 -23.45
C GLY A 99 -5.26 -1.83 -23.39
N SER A 100 -5.80 -2.86 -22.70
CA SER A 100 -5.20 -4.20 -22.69
C SER A 100 -4.98 -4.74 -24.12
N THR A 101 -3.89 -5.48 -24.27
CA THR A 101 -3.49 -6.14 -25.52
C THR A 101 -3.71 -7.65 -25.47
N ASP A 102 -4.12 -8.17 -24.33
CA ASP A 102 -4.52 -9.55 -24.11
C ASP A 102 -6.06 -9.68 -24.20
N ASN A 103 -6.60 -10.88 -23.90
CA ASN A 103 -8.03 -11.14 -23.95
C ASN A 103 -8.77 -10.81 -22.63
N SER A 104 -8.30 -9.79 -21.87
CA SER A 104 -8.94 -9.38 -20.61
C SER A 104 -10.35 -8.86 -20.82
N LEU A 105 -10.58 -8.03 -21.83
CA LEU A 105 -11.91 -7.46 -22.12
C LEU A 105 -12.89 -8.55 -22.59
N GLU A 106 -12.46 -9.40 -23.52
CA GLU A 106 -13.29 -10.47 -24.08
C GLU A 106 -13.76 -11.43 -22.98
N LYS A 107 -12.86 -11.78 -22.04
CA LYS A 107 -13.22 -12.62 -20.88
C LYS A 107 -14.24 -11.96 -19.96
N LEU A 108 -14.17 -10.65 -19.78
CA LEU A 108 -15.18 -9.92 -18.99
C LEU A 108 -16.52 -9.90 -19.72
N ILE A 109 -16.53 -9.66 -21.03
CA ILE A 109 -17.75 -9.66 -21.85
C ILE A 109 -18.45 -11.02 -21.77
N GLU A 110 -17.70 -12.11 -21.97
CA GLU A 110 -18.23 -13.46 -21.94
C GLU A 110 -18.72 -13.86 -20.53
N ALA A 111 -17.93 -13.58 -19.48
CA ALA A 111 -18.22 -14.03 -18.12
C ALA A 111 -19.39 -13.31 -17.45
N TYR A 112 -19.69 -12.08 -17.88
CA TYR A 112 -20.67 -11.21 -17.24
C TYR A 112 -21.79 -10.75 -18.18
N ASP A 113 -21.93 -11.33 -19.37
CA ASP A 113 -22.95 -10.99 -20.38
C ASP A 113 -23.00 -9.49 -20.66
N LEU A 114 -21.82 -8.91 -21.04
CA LEU A 114 -21.68 -7.47 -21.22
C LEU A 114 -22.03 -7.03 -22.63
N GLU A 115 -22.84 -5.98 -22.74
CA GLU A 115 -23.12 -5.29 -24.00
C GLU A 115 -22.66 -3.84 -23.97
N CYS A 116 -22.18 -3.35 -25.12
CA CYS A 116 -21.81 -1.94 -25.26
C CYS A 116 -23.06 -1.07 -25.27
N ILE A 117 -23.02 0.02 -24.50
CA ILE A 117 -24.12 0.96 -24.39
C ILE A 117 -23.66 2.39 -24.68
N ASP A 118 -24.57 3.21 -25.19
CA ASP A 118 -24.35 4.65 -25.25
C ASP A 118 -24.40 5.23 -23.83
N TYR A 119 -23.30 5.82 -23.39
CA TYR A 119 -23.18 6.36 -22.04
C TYR A 119 -22.51 7.73 -22.06
N LEU A 120 -23.20 8.74 -21.52
CA LEU A 120 -22.64 10.07 -21.40
C LEU A 120 -21.78 10.17 -20.13
N ILE A 121 -20.48 10.41 -20.30
CA ILE A 121 -19.55 10.65 -19.22
C ILE A 121 -19.47 12.14 -18.93
N ASN A 122 -19.68 12.54 -17.66
CA ASN A 122 -19.42 13.89 -17.22
C ASN A 122 -17.93 14.06 -16.91
N GLU A 123 -17.17 14.54 -17.88
CA GLU A 123 -15.72 14.69 -17.76
C GLU A 123 -15.36 15.89 -16.88
N GLN A 124 -15.14 15.63 -15.59
CA GLN A 124 -14.66 16.62 -14.61
C GLN A 124 -13.14 16.67 -14.55
N ILE A 125 -12.48 15.57 -14.89
CA ILE A 125 -11.03 15.39 -14.93
C ILE A 125 -10.68 14.95 -16.35
N LYS A 126 -9.73 15.63 -17.01
CA LYS A 126 -9.30 15.27 -18.36
C LYS A 126 -8.62 13.90 -18.38
N THR A 127 -9.03 13.05 -19.33
CA THR A 127 -8.55 11.67 -19.50
C THR A 127 -8.27 11.32 -20.97
N GLN A 128 -7.65 10.18 -21.21
CA GLN A 128 -7.51 9.62 -22.56
C GLN A 128 -8.87 9.14 -23.10
N ALA A 129 -9.00 9.11 -24.42
CA ALA A 129 -10.23 8.75 -25.12
C ALA A 129 -10.70 7.31 -24.82
N LEU A 130 -12.01 7.08 -24.94
CA LEU A 130 -12.57 5.74 -24.96
C LEU A 130 -12.22 5.05 -26.29
N ARG A 131 -11.95 3.73 -26.25
CA ARG A 131 -11.64 2.91 -27.41
C ARG A 131 -12.90 2.20 -27.94
N ALA A 132 -13.50 1.33 -27.11
CA ALA A 132 -14.71 0.61 -27.47
C ALA A 132 -15.94 1.07 -26.66
N GLY A 133 -15.79 1.95 -25.68
CA GLY A 133 -16.90 2.56 -24.99
C GLY A 133 -17.19 1.98 -23.60
N VAL A 134 -18.46 2.03 -23.22
CA VAL A 134 -18.95 1.59 -21.89
C VAL A 134 -19.81 0.35 -22.07
N PHE A 135 -19.55 -0.67 -21.24
CA PHE A 135 -20.26 -1.94 -21.27
C PHE A 135 -21.02 -2.14 -19.97
N LYS A 136 -22.25 -2.66 -20.07
CA LYS A 136 -23.05 -3.06 -18.92
C LYS A 136 -23.57 -4.48 -19.13
N SER A 137 -23.78 -5.18 -18.01
CA SER A 137 -24.34 -6.52 -18.04
C SER A 137 -25.82 -6.49 -18.38
N THR A 138 -26.25 -7.36 -19.31
CA THR A 138 -27.65 -7.67 -19.58
C THR A 138 -28.26 -8.59 -18.52
N ASN A 139 -27.40 -9.27 -17.75
CA ASN A 139 -27.80 -10.15 -16.68
C ASN A 139 -28.09 -9.34 -15.38
N PRO A 140 -29.33 -9.37 -14.84
CA PRO A 140 -29.67 -8.61 -13.63
C PRO A 140 -28.83 -8.94 -12.41
N ALA A 141 -28.23 -10.14 -12.35
CA ALA A 141 -27.33 -10.53 -11.25
C ALA A 141 -26.05 -9.66 -11.21
N PHE A 142 -25.63 -9.11 -12.35
CA PHE A 142 -24.42 -8.29 -12.46
C PHE A 142 -24.71 -6.82 -12.78
N LYS A 143 -25.93 -6.33 -12.52
CA LYS A 143 -26.35 -4.94 -12.80
C LYS A 143 -25.45 -3.87 -12.15
N LYS A 144 -24.72 -4.24 -11.09
CA LYS A 144 -23.75 -3.36 -10.40
C LYS A 144 -22.45 -3.19 -11.17
N LEU A 145 -22.16 -4.04 -12.18
CA LEU A 145 -20.93 -4.00 -12.94
C LEU A 145 -21.03 -3.04 -14.13
N THR A 146 -20.01 -2.21 -14.27
CA THR A 146 -19.74 -1.41 -15.46
C THR A 146 -18.30 -1.69 -15.90
N VAL A 147 -18.08 -1.90 -17.18
CA VAL A 147 -16.73 -2.05 -17.75
C VAL A 147 -16.53 -0.95 -18.79
N ILE A 148 -15.37 -0.31 -18.75
CA ILE A 148 -15.00 0.79 -19.65
C ILE A 148 -13.76 0.37 -20.40
N ASP A 149 -13.77 0.48 -21.72
CA ASP A 149 -12.59 0.26 -22.56
C ASP A 149 -12.07 1.60 -23.09
N LYS A 150 -10.80 1.90 -22.80
CA LYS A 150 -10.16 3.16 -23.17
C LYS A 150 -8.76 2.95 -23.76
N GLU A 151 -8.23 3.97 -24.40
CA GLU A 151 -6.83 4.00 -24.80
C GLU A 151 -5.90 4.00 -23.59
N ASN A 152 -4.75 3.33 -23.69
CA ASN A 152 -3.80 3.24 -22.58
C ASN A 152 -3.29 4.63 -22.17
N GLY A 153 -3.58 5.02 -20.94
CA GLY A 153 -3.13 6.26 -20.30
C GLY A 153 -2.41 6.01 -18.97
N GLY A 154 -2.33 4.75 -18.55
CA GLY A 154 -1.78 4.32 -17.27
C GLY A 154 -2.79 4.36 -16.11
N LYS A 155 -2.39 3.78 -14.97
CA LYS A 155 -3.25 3.57 -13.81
C LYS A 155 -3.94 4.84 -13.31
N ALA A 156 -3.21 5.94 -13.18
CA ALA A 156 -3.74 7.23 -12.70
C ALA A 156 -4.85 7.75 -13.64
N ASP A 157 -4.65 7.67 -14.94
CA ASP A 157 -5.63 8.09 -15.94
C ASP A 157 -6.87 7.18 -15.91
N ALA A 158 -6.69 5.87 -15.81
CA ALA A 158 -7.79 4.92 -15.68
C ALA A 158 -8.62 5.17 -14.40
N LEU A 159 -7.98 5.47 -13.26
CA LEU A 159 -8.67 5.86 -12.03
C LEU A 159 -9.47 7.16 -12.22
N ASN A 160 -8.95 8.13 -12.97
CA ASN A 160 -9.64 9.38 -13.28
C ASN A 160 -10.90 9.15 -14.15
N VAL A 161 -10.85 8.22 -15.10
CA VAL A 161 -12.05 7.81 -15.85
C VAL A 161 -13.11 7.24 -14.91
N GLY A 162 -12.69 6.38 -13.97
CA GLY A 162 -13.59 5.85 -12.94
C GLY A 162 -14.21 6.93 -12.06
N LEU A 163 -13.43 7.97 -11.69
CA LEU A 163 -13.92 9.13 -10.93
C LEU A 163 -14.96 9.95 -11.71
N ASN A 164 -14.75 10.13 -13.00
CA ASN A 164 -15.69 10.86 -13.89
C ASN A 164 -17.03 10.12 -14.04
N ILE A 165 -17.00 8.79 -14.11
CA ILE A 165 -18.21 7.96 -14.27
C ILE A 165 -18.95 7.76 -12.95
N SER A 166 -18.24 7.67 -11.83
CA SER A 166 -18.85 7.47 -10.51
C SER A 166 -19.81 8.60 -10.16
N LYS A 167 -20.96 8.22 -9.60
CA LYS A 167 -21.96 9.15 -9.03
C LYS A 167 -22.05 9.01 -7.51
N SER A 168 -21.27 8.11 -6.91
CA SER A 168 -21.31 7.79 -5.49
C SER A 168 -20.67 8.88 -4.63
N ASP A 169 -21.01 8.89 -3.34
CA ASP A 169 -20.45 9.82 -2.35
C ASP A 169 -18.97 9.52 -2.10
N TYR A 170 -18.64 8.24 -2.11
CA TYR A 170 -17.28 7.74 -1.86
C TYR A 170 -16.81 6.81 -2.98
N VAL A 171 -15.50 6.75 -3.17
CA VAL A 171 -14.86 5.87 -4.15
C VAL A 171 -13.82 4.99 -3.48
N VAL A 172 -13.87 3.70 -3.78
CA VAL A 172 -12.80 2.75 -3.46
C VAL A 172 -11.92 2.60 -4.68
N CYS A 173 -10.67 3.00 -4.56
CA CYS A 173 -9.67 2.73 -5.59
C CYS A 173 -8.91 1.46 -5.19
N ILE A 174 -8.90 0.47 -6.08
CA ILE A 174 -8.33 -0.86 -5.82
C ILE A 174 -7.61 -1.38 -7.08
N ASP A 175 -6.49 -2.07 -6.90
CA ASP A 175 -5.88 -2.79 -8.01
C ASP A 175 -6.75 -4.01 -8.39
N VAL A 176 -7.01 -4.22 -9.67
CA VAL A 176 -7.90 -5.29 -10.14
C VAL A 176 -7.39 -6.70 -9.80
N ASP A 177 -6.11 -6.85 -9.49
CA ASP A 177 -5.48 -8.10 -9.05
C ASP A 177 -5.69 -8.42 -7.57
N CYS A 178 -6.37 -7.54 -6.85
CA CYS A 178 -6.66 -7.71 -5.44
C CYS A 178 -7.97 -8.47 -5.21
N LEU A 179 -7.97 -9.32 -4.19
CA LEU A 179 -9.17 -9.96 -3.65
C LEU A 179 -9.66 -9.16 -2.44
N LEU A 180 -10.92 -8.85 -2.42
CA LEU A 180 -11.55 -8.10 -1.35
C LEU A 180 -12.41 -9.04 -0.50
N LEU A 181 -12.31 -8.94 0.83
CA LEU A 181 -13.19 -9.68 1.71
C LEU A 181 -14.61 -9.11 1.66
N GLU A 182 -15.61 -9.96 1.88
CA GLU A 182 -17.02 -9.62 1.72
C GLU A 182 -17.50 -8.48 2.64
N ASP A 183 -16.85 -8.29 3.80
CA ASP A 183 -17.16 -7.26 4.80
C ASP A 183 -16.29 -5.98 4.68
N ALA A 184 -15.48 -5.89 3.64
CA ALA A 184 -14.49 -4.84 3.51
C ALA A 184 -15.10 -3.43 3.41
N LEU A 185 -16.13 -3.25 2.59
CA LEU A 185 -16.76 -1.93 2.40
C LEU A 185 -17.38 -1.39 3.68
N GLN A 186 -18.00 -2.26 4.48
CA GLN A 186 -18.62 -1.87 5.76
C GLN A 186 -17.58 -1.35 6.76
N LYS A 187 -16.45 -2.05 6.85
CA LYS A 187 -15.36 -1.66 7.74
C LYS A 187 -14.68 -0.38 7.28
N MET A 188 -14.52 -0.21 5.97
CA MET A 188 -13.90 0.97 5.39
C MET A 188 -14.75 2.23 5.50
N ILE A 189 -16.08 2.14 5.37
CA ILE A 189 -16.97 3.31 5.45
C ILE A 189 -17.23 3.77 6.89
N LYS A 190 -17.08 2.88 7.87
CA LYS A 190 -17.39 3.15 9.26
C LYS A 190 -16.76 4.44 9.81
N PRO A 191 -15.46 4.73 9.63
CA PRO A 191 -14.86 5.98 10.12
C PRO A 191 -15.54 7.25 9.58
N PHE A 192 -16.11 7.20 8.38
CA PHE A 192 -16.82 8.35 7.77
C PHE A 192 -18.19 8.57 8.41
N LEU A 193 -18.79 7.50 8.95
CA LEU A 193 -20.10 7.57 9.61
C LEU A 193 -20.00 7.98 11.09
N GLU A 194 -18.90 7.67 11.76
CA GLU A 194 -18.71 7.90 13.20
C GLU A 194 -18.41 9.35 13.57
N THR A 195 -17.86 10.14 12.66
CA THR A 195 -17.34 11.48 12.98
C THR A 195 -18.26 12.57 12.51
N THR A 196 -18.85 13.30 13.48
CA THR A 196 -19.72 14.45 13.20
C THR A 196 -18.98 15.79 13.18
N LYS A 197 -17.84 15.90 13.90
CA LYS A 197 -17.11 17.18 14.08
C LYS A 197 -15.86 17.34 13.21
N ILE A 198 -15.28 16.24 12.75
CA ILE A 198 -14.03 16.23 11.96
C ILE A 198 -14.29 15.37 10.72
N LYS A 199 -14.16 15.94 9.54
CA LYS A 199 -14.41 15.23 8.29
C LYS A 199 -13.34 14.17 8.05
N VAL A 200 -13.73 12.89 7.88
CA VAL A 200 -12.83 11.85 7.35
C VAL A 200 -12.81 12.01 5.84
N ILE A 201 -11.62 12.14 5.26
CA ILE A 201 -11.46 12.41 3.81
C ILE A 201 -10.95 11.18 3.05
N ALA A 202 -10.23 10.29 3.74
CA ALA A 202 -9.74 9.04 3.18
C ALA A 202 -9.57 7.98 4.28
N ALA A 203 -9.70 6.70 3.89
CA ALA A 203 -9.39 5.56 4.73
C ALA A 203 -8.58 4.53 3.96
N GLY A 204 -7.50 4.04 4.56
CA GLY A 204 -6.71 2.93 4.04
C GLY A 204 -7.03 1.63 4.76
N GLY A 205 -6.96 0.51 4.06
CA GLY A 205 -7.08 -0.83 4.64
C GLY A 205 -5.77 -1.60 4.58
N VAL A 206 -5.62 -2.59 5.46
CA VAL A 206 -4.50 -3.52 5.42
C VAL A 206 -4.56 -4.39 4.18
N VAL A 207 -3.42 -4.50 3.52
CA VAL A 207 -3.22 -5.42 2.39
C VAL A 207 -2.37 -6.60 2.86
N ARG A 208 -2.74 -7.82 2.46
CA ARG A 208 -2.05 -9.07 2.76
C ARG A 208 -1.59 -9.77 1.48
N ILE A 209 -0.69 -10.71 1.64
CA ILE A 209 -0.10 -11.47 0.52
C ILE A 209 -0.88 -12.76 0.30
N ALA A 210 -1.39 -12.95 -0.91
CA ALA A 210 -2.22 -14.07 -1.31
C ALA A 210 -1.45 -15.23 -1.97
N ASN A 211 -0.15 -15.14 -2.15
CA ASN A 211 0.66 -16.06 -2.98
C ASN A 211 0.50 -17.55 -2.69
N SER A 212 0.21 -17.96 -1.47
CA SER A 212 0.01 -19.38 -1.14
C SER A 212 -1.40 -19.66 -0.67
N CYS A 213 -2.27 -18.68 -0.76
CA CYS A 213 -3.67 -18.79 -0.39
C CYS A 213 -4.44 -19.60 -1.43
N VAL A 214 -5.51 -20.26 -0.99
CA VAL A 214 -6.42 -20.99 -1.87
C VAL A 214 -7.59 -20.09 -2.19
N VAL A 215 -7.76 -19.78 -3.48
CA VAL A 215 -8.85 -18.95 -3.99
C VAL A 215 -9.74 -19.78 -4.91
N LYS A 216 -11.07 -19.65 -4.76
CA LYS A 216 -12.05 -20.27 -5.65
C LYS A 216 -13.24 -19.33 -5.84
N ASN A 217 -13.60 -19.10 -7.08
CA ASN A 217 -14.72 -18.22 -7.45
C ASN A 217 -14.64 -16.82 -6.81
N GLY A 218 -13.44 -16.21 -6.78
CA GLY A 218 -13.22 -14.90 -6.17
C GLY A 218 -13.24 -14.86 -4.63
N ARG A 219 -13.35 -16.01 -3.96
CA ARG A 219 -13.37 -16.11 -2.49
C ARG A 219 -12.08 -16.72 -1.95
N LEU A 220 -11.58 -16.16 -0.87
CA LEU A 220 -10.44 -16.67 -0.13
C LEU A 220 -10.91 -17.83 0.76
N LEU A 221 -10.54 -19.07 0.40
CA LEU A 221 -10.96 -20.30 1.12
C LEU A 221 -9.98 -20.68 2.23
N ALA A 222 -8.68 -20.51 2.00
CA ALA A 222 -7.66 -20.81 3.00
C ALA A 222 -6.48 -19.85 2.89
N VAL A 223 -6.02 -19.39 4.03
CA VAL A 223 -4.83 -18.56 4.18
C VAL A 223 -3.66 -19.42 4.57
N ASN A 224 -2.69 -19.56 3.67
CA ASN A 224 -1.48 -20.34 3.91
C ASN A 224 -0.25 -19.44 3.93
N PHE A 225 0.71 -19.76 4.80
CA PHE A 225 1.98 -19.05 4.82
C PHE A 225 2.83 -19.43 3.60
N PRO A 226 3.44 -18.46 2.90
CA PRO A 226 4.19 -18.71 1.68
C PRO A 226 5.34 -19.72 1.86
N LYS A 227 5.72 -20.39 0.76
CA LYS A 227 6.83 -21.36 0.77
C LYS A 227 8.19 -20.73 0.48
N LYS A 228 8.24 -19.77 -0.48
CA LYS A 228 9.48 -19.10 -0.89
C LYS A 228 9.92 -18.07 0.14
N LEU A 229 11.23 -17.96 0.37
CA LEU A 229 11.79 -17.03 1.34
C LEU A 229 11.43 -15.57 0.99
N ILE A 230 11.52 -15.19 -0.29
CA ILE A 230 11.18 -13.84 -0.75
C ILE A 230 9.70 -13.47 -0.47
N GLU A 231 8.78 -14.42 -0.56
CA GLU A 231 7.37 -14.18 -0.24
C GLU A 231 7.16 -14.09 1.29
N LYS A 232 7.82 -14.97 2.06
CA LYS A 232 7.76 -14.97 3.54
C LYS A 232 8.24 -13.65 4.11
N THR A 233 9.37 -13.14 3.63
CA THR A 233 9.95 -11.88 4.09
C THR A 233 9.05 -10.69 3.72
N GLN A 234 8.38 -10.71 2.56
CA GLN A 234 7.39 -9.70 2.21
C GLN A 234 6.14 -9.76 3.10
N VAL A 235 5.71 -10.95 3.57
CA VAL A 235 4.64 -11.04 4.59
C VAL A 235 5.01 -10.27 5.84
N LEU A 236 6.24 -10.45 6.36
CA LEU A 236 6.71 -9.73 7.54
C LEU A 236 6.80 -8.22 7.29
N GLU A 237 7.33 -7.82 6.14
CA GLU A 237 7.40 -6.41 5.73
C GLU A 237 6.01 -5.78 5.72
N TYR A 238 5.00 -6.46 5.14
CA TYR A 238 3.63 -5.96 5.09
C TYR A 238 3.00 -5.87 6.48
N ILE A 239 3.21 -6.86 7.35
CA ILE A 239 2.74 -6.81 8.74
C ILE A 239 3.33 -5.57 9.44
N ARG A 240 4.63 -5.33 9.36
CA ARG A 240 5.27 -4.15 9.95
C ARG A 240 4.76 -2.84 9.37
N ALA A 241 4.71 -2.75 8.03
CA ALA A 241 4.30 -1.53 7.35
C ALA A 241 2.84 -1.16 7.65
N PHE A 242 1.95 -2.12 7.64
CA PHE A 242 0.52 -1.87 7.79
C PHE A 242 0.07 -1.80 9.24
N LEU A 243 0.53 -2.69 10.12
CA LEU A 243 0.12 -2.69 11.52
C LEU A 243 0.95 -1.77 12.41
N LEU A 244 2.26 -1.68 12.23
CA LEU A 244 3.08 -0.85 13.12
C LEU A 244 3.26 0.58 12.61
N SER A 245 3.48 0.78 11.32
CA SER A 245 3.73 2.13 10.82
C SER A 245 2.43 2.89 10.52
N ARG A 246 1.58 2.38 9.65
CA ARG A 246 0.39 3.13 9.20
C ARG A 246 -0.65 3.37 10.28
N MET A 247 -0.82 2.44 11.23
CA MET A 247 -1.69 2.66 12.38
C MET A 247 -1.20 3.83 13.26
N ALA A 248 0.11 3.90 13.52
CA ALA A 248 0.69 5.02 14.25
C ALA A 248 0.48 6.36 13.52
N TRP A 249 0.75 6.40 12.22
CA TRP A 249 0.53 7.59 11.41
C TRP A 249 -0.94 7.99 11.30
N SER A 250 -1.87 7.03 11.28
CA SER A 250 -3.31 7.30 11.35
C SER A 250 -3.69 7.99 12.67
N ARG A 251 -3.17 7.50 13.80
CA ARG A 251 -3.39 8.12 15.11
C ARG A 251 -2.90 9.56 15.16
N LEU A 252 -1.72 9.82 14.62
CA LEU A 252 -1.13 11.17 14.53
C LEU A 252 -1.82 12.04 13.48
N ASN A 253 -2.78 11.54 12.71
CA ASN A 253 -3.28 12.18 11.48
C ASN A 253 -2.13 12.59 10.54
N GLY A 254 -1.10 11.74 10.48
CA GLY A 254 0.16 11.97 9.79
C GLY A 254 0.36 11.13 8.53
N LEU A 255 -0.61 10.31 8.12
CA LEU A 255 -0.51 9.43 6.95
C LEU A 255 -0.12 10.22 5.70
N LEU A 256 0.90 9.75 4.98
CA LEU A 256 1.29 10.27 3.66
C LEU A 256 0.96 9.30 2.52
N ILE A 257 0.64 8.04 2.83
CA ILE A 257 0.30 7.04 1.84
C ILE A 257 -0.88 6.18 2.30
N ILE A 258 -1.82 5.98 1.40
CA ILE A 258 -2.78 4.87 1.41
C ILE A 258 -2.43 4.03 0.21
N SER A 259 -2.23 2.71 0.40
CA SER A 259 -1.81 1.82 -0.68
C SER A 259 -2.74 1.92 -1.88
N GLY A 260 -2.19 2.06 -3.08
CA GLY A 260 -2.96 2.02 -4.32
C GLY A 260 -3.67 0.70 -4.58
N ALA A 261 -3.35 -0.33 -3.78
CA ALA A 261 -4.03 -1.61 -3.79
C ALA A 261 -5.40 -1.58 -3.09
N PHE A 262 -5.63 -0.66 -2.12
CA PHE A 262 -6.93 -0.56 -1.46
C PHE A 262 -7.07 0.72 -0.62
N GLY A 263 -7.88 1.67 -1.07
CA GLY A 263 -8.20 2.90 -0.37
C GLY A 263 -9.62 3.40 -0.67
N LEU A 264 -10.28 3.96 0.35
CA LEU A 264 -11.59 4.62 0.25
C LEU A 264 -11.42 6.13 0.40
N PHE A 265 -11.99 6.91 -0.51
CA PHE A 265 -11.82 8.36 -0.59
C PHE A 265 -13.16 9.09 -0.68
N ASP A 266 -13.24 10.28 -0.10
CA ASP A 266 -14.31 11.25 -0.37
C ASP A 266 -14.21 11.66 -1.84
N ARG A 267 -15.20 11.28 -2.66
CA ARG A 267 -15.17 11.53 -4.11
C ARG A 267 -15.14 13.02 -4.44
N LYS A 268 -15.91 13.83 -3.70
CA LYS A 268 -15.99 15.28 -3.93
C LYS A 268 -14.61 15.92 -3.77
N ILE A 269 -13.93 15.65 -2.66
CA ILE A 269 -12.57 16.18 -2.42
C ILE A 269 -11.59 15.66 -3.47
N THR A 270 -11.69 14.37 -3.85
CA THR A 270 -10.82 13.77 -4.86
C THR A 270 -10.96 14.48 -6.22
N ILE A 271 -12.17 14.86 -6.62
CA ILE A 271 -12.43 15.63 -7.84
C ILE A 271 -11.96 17.10 -7.68
N GLU A 272 -12.25 17.75 -6.56
CA GLU A 272 -11.84 19.13 -6.29
C GLU A 272 -10.33 19.34 -6.41
N ILE A 273 -9.54 18.34 -6.02
CA ILE A 273 -8.08 18.38 -6.18
C ILE A 273 -7.61 17.99 -7.60
N GLY A 274 -8.51 17.65 -8.52
CA GLY A 274 -8.19 17.26 -9.90
C GLY A 274 -7.88 15.77 -10.11
N GLY A 275 -8.32 14.88 -9.22
CA GLY A 275 -8.12 13.43 -9.32
C GLY A 275 -6.67 12.98 -9.15
N TYR A 276 -6.30 11.86 -9.76
CA TYR A 276 -4.95 11.30 -9.73
C TYR A 276 -4.03 12.01 -10.72
N ASP A 277 -2.80 12.26 -10.31
CA ASP A 277 -1.79 12.89 -11.16
C ASP A 277 -1.13 11.87 -12.09
N THR A 278 -1.34 12.03 -13.38
CA THR A 278 -0.79 11.17 -14.44
C THR A 278 0.71 11.39 -14.70
N SER A 279 1.30 12.45 -14.13
CA SER A 279 2.71 12.80 -14.35
C SER A 279 3.68 12.07 -13.41
N THR A 280 3.17 11.44 -12.34
CA THR A 280 3.97 10.71 -11.35
C THR A 280 3.73 9.20 -11.42
N ILE A 281 4.74 8.41 -11.02
CA ILE A 281 4.60 6.97 -10.85
C ILE A 281 4.22 6.56 -9.42
N GLY A 282 4.10 7.52 -8.51
CA GLY A 282 3.68 7.35 -7.11
C GLY A 282 2.31 7.99 -6.87
N GLU A 283 1.33 7.65 -7.70
CA GLU A 283 -0.01 8.22 -7.71
C GLU A 283 -0.73 8.11 -6.35
N ASP A 284 -0.49 7.01 -5.63
CA ASP A 284 -1.09 6.69 -4.34
C ASP A 284 -0.52 7.53 -3.17
N LEU A 285 0.75 7.86 -3.22
CA LEU A 285 1.38 8.79 -2.28
C LEU A 285 0.98 10.24 -2.62
N GLU A 286 1.03 10.59 -3.89
CA GLU A 286 0.82 11.95 -4.38
C GLU A 286 -0.59 12.45 -4.07
N ILE A 287 -1.62 11.64 -4.32
CA ILE A 287 -3.01 12.03 -4.07
C ILE A 287 -3.26 12.31 -2.58
N ILE A 288 -2.67 11.51 -1.67
CA ILE A 288 -2.80 11.71 -0.22
C ILE A 288 -2.16 13.03 0.21
N VAL A 289 -0.96 13.31 -0.30
CA VAL A 289 -0.26 14.57 0.00
C VAL A 289 -1.11 15.75 -0.47
N ARG A 290 -1.64 15.71 -1.69
CA ARG A 290 -2.44 16.79 -2.29
C ARG A 290 -3.80 16.96 -1.62
N MET A 291 -4.50 15.89 -1.24
CA MET A 291 -5.72 15.97 -0.43
C MET A 291 -5.46 16.68 0.90
N ARG A 292 -4.38 16.32 1.60
CA ARG A 292 -4.01 16.96 2.86
C ARG A 292 -3.64 18.43 2.69
N MET A 293 -2.86 18.75 1.65
CA MET A 293 -2.54 20.14 1.32
C MET A 293 -3.80 20.97 1.11
N HIS A 294 -4.73 20.45 0.31
CA HIS A 294 -6.02 21.12 0.03
C HIS A 294 -6.77 21.41 1.32
N MET A 295 -6.89 20.44 2.23
CA MET A 295 -7.59 20.62 3.50
C MET A 295 -6.91 21.66 4.41
N GLU A 296 -5.56 21.66 4.47
CA GLU A 296 -4.80 22.66 5.24
C GLU A 296 -4.93 24.07 4.62
N GLU A 297 -4.92 24.19 3.30
CA GLU A 297 -5.08 25.44 2.57
C GLU A 297 -6.47 26.04 2.73
N GLN A 298 -7.50 25.20 2.80
CA GLN A 298 -8.89 25.60 3.10
C GLN A 298 -9.14 25.78 4.60
N ASN A 299 -8.15 25.51 5.46
CA ASN A 299 -8.27 25.57 6.92
C ASN A 299 -9.40 24.69 7.48
N ILE A 300 -9.68 23.57 6.83
CA ILE A 300 -10.71 22.58 7.23
C ILE A 300 -10.07 21.51 8.10
N LYS A 301 -10.68 21.23 9.26
CA LYS A 301 -10.26 20.11 10.12
C LYS A 301 -10.64 18.77 9.48
N TYR A 302 -9.68 17.90 9.31
CA TYR A 302 -9.87 16.60 8.67
C TYR A 302 -9.15 15.47 9.41
N LYS A 303 -9.53 14.24 9.09
CA LYS A 303 -8.86 13.02 9.54
C LYS A 303 -8.70 12.06 8.37
N MET A 304 -7.59 11.31 8.39
CA MET A 304 -7.38 10.10 7.60
C MET A 304 -7.39 8.90 8.52
N ALA A 305 -8.20 7.89 8.19
CA ALA A 305 -8.33 6.69 8.99
C ALA A 305 -7.50 5.55 8.39
N TYR A 306 -7.13 4.59 9.23
CA TYR A 306 -6.53 3.34 8.79
C TYR A 306 -7.21 2.16 9.47
N ILE A 307 -7.60 1.14 8.68
CA ILE A 307 -8.32 -0.04 9.15
C ILE A 307 -7.35 -1.20 9.25
N PRO A 308 -7.10 -1.73 10.45
CA PRO A 308 -6.10 -2.79 10.65
C PRO A 308 -6.58 -4.18 10.23
N ASP A 309 -7.88 -4.35 9.97
CA ASP A 309 -8.43 -5.63 9.49
C ASP A 309 -7.79 -6.05 8.16
N PRO A 310 -7.54 -7.34 7.94
CA PRO A 310 -6.94 -7.87 6.71
C PRO A 310 -7.97 -8.00 5.59
N LEU A 311 -8.41 -6.86 5.05
CA LEU A 311 -9.56 -6.77 4.14
C LEU A 311 -9.22 -7.03 2.67
N CYS A 312 -7.97 -6.81 2.28
CA CYS A 312 -7.50 -6.89 0.90
C CYS A 312 -6.31 -7.84 0.78
N TRP A 313 -6.30 -8.67 -0.27
CA TRP A 313 -5.28 -9.68 -0.52
C TRP A 313 -4.77 -9.55 -1.95
N THR A 314 -3.45 -9.41 -2.12
CA THR A 314 -2.81 -9.21 -3.42
C THR A 314 -1.68 -10.20 -3.67
N GLU A 315 -1.33 -10.42 -4.93
CA GLU A 315 -0.18 -11.23 -5.31
C GLU A 315 1.11 -10.39 -5.21
N ALA A 316 2.05 -10.85 -4.37
CA ALA A 316 3.36 -10.22 -4.23
C ALA A 316 4.39 -10.84 -5.18
N PRO A 317 5.48 -10.13 -5.54
CA PRO A 317 6.57 -10.66 -6.33
C PRO A 317 7.14 -11.95 -5.76
N ASP A 318 7.22 -13.00 -6.60
CA ASP A 318 7.73 -14.31 -6.24
C ASP A 318 9.19 -14.56 -6.67
N ASN A 319 9.82 -13.55 -7.29
CA ASN A 319 11.20 -13.58 -7.77
C ASN A 319 11.91 -12.23 -7.54
N TYR A 320 13.23 -12.28 -7.44
CA TYR A 320 14.06 -11.11 -7.09
C TYR A 320 14.00 -10.00 -8.15
N LYS A 321 13.94 -10.33 -9.44
CA LYS A 321 13.91 -9.34 -10.53
C LYS A 321 12.67 -8.46 -10.45
N THR A 322 11.51 -9.08 -10.32
CA THR A 322 10.23 -8.36 -10.19
C THR A 322 10.17 -7.57 -8.88
N PHE A 323 10.68 -8.14 -7.78
CA PHE A 323 10.76 -7.48 -6.49
C PHE A 323 11.62 -6.20 -6.56
N ILE A 324 12.84 -6.28 -7.09
CA ILE A 324 13.73 -5.12 -7.24
C ILE A 324 13.08 -4.05 -8.13
N SER A 325 12.44 -4.46 -9.24
CA SER A 325 11.74 -3.51 -10.13
C SER A 325 10.59 -2.79 -9.41
N GLN A 326 9.80 -3.51 -8.60
CA GLN A 326 8.70 -2.92 -7.81
C GLN A 326 9.24 -1.93 -6.78
N ARG A 327 10.29 -2.27 -6.02
CA ARG A 327 10.89 -1.39 -5.00
C ARG A 327 11.57 -0.17 -5.61
N ASN A 328 12.25 -0.34 -6.75
CA ASN A 328 12.80 0.78 -7.52
C ASN A 328 11.68 1.79 -7.89
N ARG A 329 10.55 1.30 -8.40
CA ARG A 329 9.41 2.15 -8.73
C ARG A 329 8.87 2.88 -7.50
N TRP A 330 8.72 2.21 -6.37
CA TRP A 330 8.25 2.84 -5.12
C TRP A 330 9.19 3.95 -4.65
N THR A 331 10.50 3.71 -4.69
CA THR A 331 11.50 4.74 -4.36
C THR A 331 11.37 5.95 -5.28
N ARG A 332 11.27 5.73 -6.59
CA ARG A 332 11.10 6.83 -7.56
C ARG A 332 9.82 7.62 -7.32
N GLY A 333 8.69 6.94 -7.10
CA GLY A 333 7.41 7.58 -6.77
C GLY A 333 7.49 8.44 -5.51
N THR A 334 8.16 7.94 -4.47
CA THR A 334 8.42 8.71 -3.24
C THR A 334 9.26 9.96 -3.53
N ILE A 335 10.34 9.83 -4.30
CA ILE A 335 11.20 10.96 -4.65
C ILE A 335 10.44 12.00 -5.47
N GLU A 336 9.70 11.56 -6.51
CA GLU A 336 8.89 12.45 -7.37
C GLU A 336 7.87 13.23 -6.54
N THR A 337 7.12 12.55 -5.68
CA THR A 337 6.09 13.20 -4.85
C THR A 337 6.70 14.20 -3.87
N LEU A 338 7.74 13.82 -3.13
CA LEU A 338 8.39 14.71 -2.17
C LEU A 338 9.04 15.92 -2.87
N GLN A 339 9.63 15.72 -4.05
CA GLN A 339 10.22 16.82 -4.81
C GLN A 339 9.16 17.78 -5.37
N LYS A 340 8.05 17.24 -5.88
CA LYS A 340 6.93 18.04 -6.42
C LYS A 340 6.32 18.91 -5.33
N HIS A 341 6.15 18.36 -4.14
CA HIS A 341 5.52 19.03 -3.02
C HIS A 341 6.51 19.58 -1.98
N ARG A 342 7.75 19.92 -2.39
CA ARG A 342 8.80 20.41 -1.48
C ARG A 342 8.42 21.66 -0.66
N LYS A 343 7.42 22.42 -1.10
CA LYS A 343 6.89 23.61 -0.38
C LYS A 343 6.29 23.25 0.98
N ILE A 344 5.94 22.00 1.21
CA ILE A 344 5.36 21.51 2.47
C ILE A 344 6.43 21.45 3.56
N GLY A 345 7.67 21.08 3.21
CA GLY A 345 8.73 20.81 4.17
C GLY A 345 9.03 21.99 5.08
N LEU A 346 8.95 21.77 6.40
CA LEU A 346 9.18 22.74 7.47
C LEU A 346 8.27 23.98 7.39
N ASN A 347 7.13 23.90 6.71
CA ASN A 347 6.20 24.99 6.54
C ASN A 347 5.03 24.87 7.54
N TYR A 348 4.94 25.84 8.44
CA TYR A 348 3.92 25.90 9.49
C TYR A 348 2.48 25.97 8.94
N LYS A 349 2.28 26.48 7.73
CA LYS A 349 0.97 26.52 7.07
C LYS A 349 0.35 25.11 6.98
N TYR A 350 1.18 24.10 6.78
CA TYR A 350 0.73 22.71 6.64
C TYR A 350 0.79 21.91 7.96
N ARG A 351 0.92 22.59 9.10
CA ARG A 351 0.87 21.99 10.44
C ARG A 351 1.67 20.68 10.53
N LEU A 352 1.03 19.60 11.00
CA LEU A 352 1.69 18.29 11.18
C LEU A 352 2.21 17.69 9.86
N LEU A 353 1.52 17.96 8.74
CA LEU A 353 2.00 17.53 7.42
C LEU A 353 3.37 18.13 7.11
N GLY A 354 3.55 19.43 7.34
CA GLY A 354 4.80 20.14 7.06
C GLY A 354 5.89 19.94 8.10
N LEU A 355 5.52 19.87 9.39
CA LEU A 355 6.49 19.86 10.48
C LEU A 355 6.95 18.45 10.89
N LEU A 356 6.14 17.41 10.63
CA LEU A 356 6.48 16.05 11.05
C LEU A 356 6.44 15.07 9.88
N SER A 357 5.29 14.93 9.19
CA SER A 357 5.11 13.87 8.20
C SER A 357 6.09 14.01 7.03
N TYR A 358 6.17 15.18 6.41
CA TYR A 358 7.07 15.41 5.28
C TYR A 358 8.55 15.29 5.66
N PRO A 359 9.07 15.91 6.76
CA PRO A 359 10.46 15.74 7.18
C PRO A 359 10.82 14.31 7.50
N TYR A 360 9.93 13.55 8.16
CA TYR A 360 10.14 12.13 8.44
C TYR A 360 10.35 11.33 7.14
N TRP A 361 9.44 11.45 6.17
CA TRP A 361 9.53 10.74 4.90
C TRP A 361 10.76 11.18 4.08
N PHE A 362 11.08 12.46 4.13
CA PHE A 362 12.28 12.98 3.47
C PHE A 362 13.57 12.40 4.06
N LEU A 363 13.70 12.37 5.40
CA LEU A 363 14.90 11.92 6.08
C LEU A 363 15.06 10.40 6.07
N TYR A 364 13.97 9.66 6.31
CA TYR A 364 14.08 8.21 6.52
C TYR A 364 13.74 7.40 5.26
N GLU A 365 12.72 7.80 4.50
CA GLU A 365 12.32 7.02 3.33
C GLU A 365 13.12 7.43 2.06
N ARG A 366 13.41 8.72 1.88
CA ARG A 366 14.15 9.19 0.70
C ARG A 366 15.66 9.16 0.90
N ILE A 367 16.18 9.77 1.97
CA ILE A 367 17.62 9.91 2.21
C ILE A 367 18.17 8.70 2.96
N GLY A 368 17.37 8.02 3.79
CA GLY A 368 17.79 6.87 4.60
C GLY A 368 18.63 5.84 3.85
N PRO A 369 18.17 5.30 2.70
CA PRO A 369 18.94 4.32 1.94
C PRO A 369 20.31 4.86 1.45
N VAL A 370 20.41 6.17 1.16
CA VAL A 370 21.65 6.81 0.76
C VAL A 370 22.61 6.88 1.96
N ILE A 371 22.11 7.32 3.13
CA ILE A 371 22.91 7.37 4.37
C ILE A 371 23.42 5.98 4.75
N GLU A 372 22.56 4.97 4.66
CA GLU A 372 22.92 3.58 4.96
C GLU A 372 24.01 3.08 4.01
N THR A 373 23.89 3.35 2.71
CA THR A 373 24.91 2.98 1.72
C THR A 373 26.25 3.68 2.01
N ILE A 374 26.22 4.98 2.32
CA ILE A 374 27.42 5.72 2.72
C ILE A 374 28.03 5.10 3.99
N GLY A 375 27.20 4.70 4.96
CA GLY A 375 27.64 4.01 6.17
C GLY A 375 28.35 2.68 5.87
N ILE A 376 27.81 1.87 4.97
CA ILE A 376 28.44 0.61 4.53
C ILE A 376 29.80 0.88 3.86
N VAL A 377 29.85 1.85 2.93
CA VAL A 377 31.11 2.24 2.28
C VAL A 377 32.13 2.76 3.30
N TYR A 378 31.70 3.57 4.25
CA TYR A 378 32.56 4.09 5.32
C TYR A 378 33.11 2.96 6.20
N LEU A 379 32.27 2.03 6.68
CA LEU A 379 32.72 0.88 7.45
C LEU A 379 33.70 0.01 6.65
N THR A 380 33.42 -0.26 5.39
CA THR A 380 34.31 -1.01 4.51
C THR A 380 35.67 -0.34 4.38
N THR A 381 35.68 1.01 4.24
CA THR A 381 36.90 1.81 4.18
C THR A 381 37.71 1.70 5.48
N LEU A 382 37.04 1.78 6.63
CA LEU A 382 37.73 1.60 7.93
C LEU A 382 38.34 0.20 8.08
N VAL A 383 37.69 -0.84 7.57
CA VAL A 383 38.22 -2.22 7.53
C VAL A 383 39.49 -2.26 6.65
N MET A 384 39.45 -1.71 5.43
CA MET A 384 40.57 -1.73 4.50
C MET A 384 41.81 -1.02 5.04
N TYR A 385 41.60 0.07 5.77
CA TYR A 385 42.70 0.83 6.40
C TYR A 385 43.05 0.36 7.81
N GLN A 386 42.49 -0.78 8.28
CA GLN A 386 42.67 -1.36 9.61
C GLN A 386 42.41 -0.38 10.77
N LYS A 387 41.49 0.58 10.56
CA LYS A 387 41.09 1.59 11.54
C LYS A 387 39.77 1.24 12.26
N LEU A 388 39.15 0.12 11.89
CA LEU A 388 37.89 -0.32 12.52
C LEU A 388 38.18 -0.89 13.91
N ARG A 389 37.51 -0.34 14.90
CA ARG A 389 37.45 -0.92 16.24
C ARG A 389 36.39 -2.04 16.26
N TRP A 390 36.83 -3.28 16.08
CA TRP A 390 35.98 -4.46 15.97
C TRP A 390 35.05 -4.68 17.16
N ASP A 391 35.53 -4.39 18.40
CA ASP A 391 34.77 -4.44 19.64
C ASP A 391 33.51 -3.57 19.57
N TYR A 392 33.63 -2.30 19.19
CA TYR A 392 32.47 -1.40 19.04
C TYR A 392 31.62 -1.74 17.84
N ALA A 393 32.21 -2.07 16.69
CA ALA A 393 31.50 -2.43 15.49
C ALA A 393 30.61 -3.65 15.68
N PHE A 394 31.13 -4.66 16.39
CA PHE A 394 30.38 -5.88 16.71
C PHE A 394 29.20 -5.61 17.66
N VAL A 395 29.40 -4.81 18.70
CA VAL A 395 28.34 -4.41 19.62
C VAL A 395 27.24 -3.64 18.90
N LEU A 396 27.60 -2.65 18.09
CA LEU A 396 26.61 -1.88 17.32
C LEU A 396 25.85 -2.74 16.31
N PHE A 397 26.53 -3.66 15.64
CA PHE A 397 25.89 -4.61 14.73
C PHE A 397 24.88 -5.51 15.45
N ILE A 398 25.26 -6.09 16.60
CA ILE A 398 24.35 -6.91 17.41
C ILE A 398 23.16 -6.10 17.90
N LEU A 399 23.38 -4.89 18.38
CA LEU A 399 22.27 -4.04 18.85
C LEU A 399 21.30 -3.69 17.72
N ALA A 400 21.79 -3.31 16.54
CA ALA A 400 20.95 -3.04 15.37
C ALA A 400 20.18 -4.29 14.91
N TYR A 401 20.86 -5.42 14.88
CA TYR A 401 20.24 -6.71 14.52
C TYR A 401 19.15 -7.12 15.50
N LEU A 402 19.46 -7.11 16.81
CA LEU A 402 18.49 -7.44 17.85
C LEU A 402 17.28 -6.49 17.84
N PHE A 403 17.52 -5.19 17.63
CA PHE A 403 16.43 -4.22 17.50
C PHE A 403 15.50 -4.57 16.32
N THR A 404 16.06 -4.87 15.16
CA THR A 404 15.27 -5.24 13.95
C THR A 404 14.47 -6.53 14.20
N VAL A 405 15.09 -7.52 14.85
CA VAL A 405 14.43 -8.79 15.22
C VAL A 405 13.30 -8.53 16.21
N LEU A 406 13.55 -7.80 17.29
CA LEU A 406 12.54 -7.49 18.32
C LEU A 406 11.36 -6.71 17.74
N PHE A 407 11.62 -5.71 16.90
CA PHE A 407 10.56 -4.94 16.23
C PHE A 407 9.69 -5.82 15.34
N SER A 408 10.30 -6.76 14.61
CA SER A 408 9.59 -7.72 13.78
C SER A 408 8.79 -8.73 14.60
N LEU A 409 9.32 -9.17 15.74
CA LEU A 409 8.59 -10.05 16.68
C LEU A 409 7.38 -9.34 17.28
N VAL A 410 7.49 -8.07 17.66
CA VAL A 410 6.34 -7.25 18.11
C VAL A 410 5.26 -7.20 17.03
N ALA A 411 5.64 -7.01 15.76
CA ALA A 411 4.68 -7.01 14.65
C ALA A 411 3.95 -8.35 14.51
N ILE A 412 4.68 -9.47 14.58
CA ILE A 412 4.10 -10.83 14.50
C ILE A 412 3.17 -11.08 15.69
N LEU A 413 3.61 -10.75 16.91
CA LEU A 413 2.80 -10.93 18.11
C LEU A 413 1.51 -10.09 18.03
N THR A 414 1.60 -8.87 17.52
CA THR A 414 0.41 -8.02 17.30
C THR A 414 -0.55 -8.70 16.31
N GLU A 415 -0.05 -9.19 15.17
CA GLU A 415 -0.85 -9.92 14.18
C GLU A 415 -1.51 -11.16 14.76
N GLU A 416 -0.74 -11.97 15.50
CA GLU A 416 -1.22 -13.22 16.08
C GLU A 416 -2.31 -12.99 17.13
N HIS A 417 -2.14 -11.97 17.98
CA HIS A 417 -3.13 -11.64 19.01
C HIS A 417 -4.39 -10.93 18.48
N THR A 418 -4.29 -10.27 17.32
CA THR A 418 -5.41 -9.45 16.81
C THR A 418 -6.22 -10.17 15.75
N PHE A 419 -5.56 -10.71 14.71
CA PHE A 419 -6.23 -11.22 13.52
C PHE A 419 -6.04 -12.71 13.28
N HIS A 420 -4.95 -13.29 13.78
CA HIS A 420 -4.65 -14.73 13.71
C HIS A 420 -4.92 -15.37 12.34
N GLN A 421 -4.37 -14.74 11.28
CA GLN A 421 -4.69 -15.14 9.90
C GLN A 421 -4.08 -16.47 9.49
N TYR A 422 -2.88 -16.78 9.99
CA TYR A 422 -2.14 -17.98 9.63
C TYR A 422 -2.34 -19.07 10.68
N LYS A 423 -3.12 -20.12 10.35
CA LYS A 423 -3.55 -21.16 11.30
C LYS A 423 -2.79 -22.48 11.23
N ASP A 424 -1.82 -22.62 10.31
CA ASP A 424 -1.09 -23.90 10.12
C ASP A 424 -0.18 -24.23 11.31
N LYS A 425 -0.07 -25.51 11.67
CA LYS A 425 0.84 -25.98 12.73
C LYS A 425 2.29 -25.61 12.40
N GLY A 426 3.01 -25.03 13.36
CA GLY A 426 4.44 -24.68 13.25
C GLY A 426 4.71 -23.36 12.47
N ILE A 427 3.71 -22.55 12.19
CA ILE A 427 3.90 -21.24 11.53
C ILE A 427 4.74 -20.30 12.39
N GLY A 428 4.53 -20.24 13.67
CA GLY A 428 5.31 -19.39 14.59
C GLY A 428 6.81 -19.61 14.42
N TYR A 429 7.26 -20.87 14.37
CA TYR A 429 8.67 -21.21 14.12
C TYR A 429 9.14 -20.70 12.74
N LYS A 430 8.35 -20.88 11.69
CA LYS A 430 8.69 -20.41 10.33
C LYS A 430 8.77 -18.89 10.27
N MET A 431 7.88 -18.18 10.96
CA MET A 431 7.92 -16.72 11.05
C MET A 431 9.16 -16.24 11.81
N ILE A 432 9.48 -16.83 12.97
CA ILE A 432 10.68 -16.50 13.75
C ILE A 432 11.94 -16.72 12.91
N LEU A 433 12.06 -17.88 12.25
CA LEU A 433 13.20 -18.13 11.37
C LEU A 433 13.29 -17.10 10.23
N THR A 434 12.15 -16.69 9.68
CA THR A 434 12.12 -15.67 8.62
C THR A 434 12.59 -14.32 9.15
N VAL A 435 12.18 -13.93 10.36
CA VAL A 435 12.64 -12.70 11.05
C VAL A 435 14.16 -12.69 11.21
N LEU A 436 14.74 -13.81 11.64
CA LEU A 436 16.19 -13.92 11.83
C LEU A 436 16.97 -13.82 10.52
N LEU A 437 16.40 -14.30 9.42
CA LEU A 437 17.05 -14.31 8.09
C LEU A 437 16.81 -13.02 7.30
N GLU A 438 15.74 -12.28 7.57
CA GLU A 438 15.33 -11.13 6.75
C GLU A 438 16.39 -10.03 6.65
N PRO A 439 17.11 -9.62 7.72
CA PRO A 439 18.14 -8.57 7.64
C PRO A 439 19.27 -8.91 6.66
N PHE A 440 19.53 -10.21 6.45
CA PHE A 440 20.59 -10.68 5.55
C PHE A 440 20.11 -11.01 4.13
N THR A 441 18.79 -11.11 3.92
CA THR A 441 18.22 -11.56 2.65
C THR A 441 17.43 -10.47 1.93
N LEU A 442 16.35 -9.98 2.52
CA LEU A 442 15.48 -8.99 1.87
C LEU A 442 16.00 -7.58 1.98
N HIS A 443 16.52 -7.19 3.16
CA HIS A 443 16.97 -5.82 3.39
C HIS A 443 18.07 -5.35 2.42
N PRO A 444 19.11 -6.14 2.10
CA PRO A 444 20.11 -5.75 1.08
C PRO A 444 19.51 -5.55 -0.31
N LEU A 445 18.45 -6.32 -0.67
CA LEU A 445 17.76 -6.16 -1.94
C LEU A 445 16.92 -4.88 -1.99
N ILE A 446 16.27 -4.53 -0.86
CA ILE A 446 15.54 -3.27 -0.72
C ILE A 446 16.51 -2.10 -0.87
N LEU A 447 17.65 -2.14 -0.16
CA LEU A 447 18.67 -1.11 -0.24
C LEU A 447 19.21 -0.95 -1.68
N TYR A 448 19.57 -2.06 -2.33
CA TYR A 448 19.99 -2.05 -3.73
C TYR A 448 18.92 -1.44 -4.65
N ALA A 449 17.66 -1.85 -4.50
CA ALA A 449 16.57 -1.32 -5.30
C ALA A 449 16.33 0.18 -5.06
N ALA A 450 16.47 0.64 -3.82
CA ALA A 450 16.34 2.05 -3.46
C ALA A 450 17.48 2.91 -4.04
N ILE A 451 18.72 2.46 -3.97
CA ILE A 451 19.86 3.16 -4.58
C ILE A 451 19.72 3.21 -6.10
N ARG A 452 19.33 2.09 -6.72
CA ARG A 452 19.03 2.05 -8.15
C ARG A 452 17.85 2.99 -8.51
N GLY A 453 16.83 3.09 -7.67
CA GLY A 453 15.72 4.01 -7.85
C GLY A 453 16.13 5.48 -7.79
N ASN A 454 17.02 5.84 -6.85
CA ASN A 454 17.61 7.17 -6.78
C ASN A 454 18.43 7.49 -8.05
N TRP A 455 19.23 6.52 -8.52
CA TRP A 455 20.01 6.65 -9.75
C TRP A 455 19.11 6.84 -10.97
N ASP A 456 18.13 5.97 -11.15
CA ASP A 456 17.19 6.02 -12.28
C ASP A 456 16.36 7.33 -12.29
N TYR A 457 16.04 7.88 -11.12
CA TYR A 457 15.41 9.20 -10.98
C TYR A 457 16.35 10.35 -11.43
N LEU A 458 17.59 10.37 -10.95
CA LEU A 458 18.57 11.42 -11.27
C LEU A 458 18.90 11.46 -12.76
N PHE A 459 18.98 10.31 -13.43
CA PHE A 459 19.32 10.20 -14.85
C PHE A 459 18.12 10.08 -15.78
N ASN A 460 16.90 10.39 -15.29
CA ASN A 460 15.64 10.41 -16.05
C ASN A 460 15.36 9.13 -16.88
N LYS A 461 15.81 7.97 -16.38
CA LYS A 461 15.55 6.69 -17.06
C LYS A 461 14.07 6.34 -17.01
N ASN A 462 13.54 6.00 -18.16
CA ASN A 462 12.18 5.59 -18.50
C ASN A 462 11.14 5.52 -17.35
N LYS A 463 10.09 6.35 -17.45
CA LYS A 463 8.92 6.40 -16.56
C LYS A 463 7.89 5.29 -16.84
N ARG A 464 8.23 4.25 -17.62
CA ARG A 464 7.26 3.19 -17.98
C ARG A 464 7.01 2.26 -16.79
N TRP A 465 5.74 1.93 -16.57
CA TRP A 465 5.32 0.83 -15.72
C TRP A 465 5.99 -0.46 -16.20
N GLY A 466 6.77 -1.11 -15.32
CA GLY A 466 7.31 -2.43 -15.63
C GLY A 466 6.19 -3.46 -15.67
N THR A 467 6.22 -4.38 -16.63
CA THR A 467 5.28 -5.51 -16.69
C THR A 467 5.52 -6.44 -15.51
N MET A 468 4.54 -6.58 -14.62
CA MET A 468 4.53 -7.61 -13.59
C MET A 468 4.00 -8.90 -14.23
N ILE A 469 4.85 -9.92 -14.37
CA ILE A 469 4.40 -11.26 -14.78
C ILE A 469 3.72 -11.88 -13.56
N ARG A 470 2.41 -12.07 -13.63
CA ARG A 470 1.59 -12.71 -12.60
C ARG A 470 1.42 -14.20 -12.92
N LYS A 471 1.33 -15.02 -11.87
CA LYS A 471 1.16 -16.49 -12.02
C LYS A 471 -0.27 -16.94 -11.75
N GLY A 472 -1.08 -16.03 -11.23
CA GLY A 472 -2.44 -16.33 -10.82
C GLY A 472 -2.51 -17.09 -9.48
N PHE A 473 -3.68 -17.06 -8.88
CA PHE A 473 -3.95 -17.76 -7.63
C PHE A 473 -3.91 -19.29 -7.84
N GLN A 474 -3.43 -20.03 -6.84
CA GLN A 474 -3.44 -21.48 -6.91
C GLN A 474 -4.90 -21.99 -6.98
N LYS A 475 -5.32 -22.50 -8.14
CA LYS A 475 -6.59 -23.22 -8.25
C LYS A 475 -6.48 -24.49 -7.42
N SER A 476 -7.32 -24.63 -6.40
CA SER A 476 -7.31 -25.81 -5.54
C SER A 476 -7.53 -27.08 -6.36
N LYS A 477 -6.55 -27.99 -6.38
CA LYS A 477 -6.85 -29.41 -6.48
C LYS A 477 -7.49 -29.81 -5.12
N VAL A 478 -8.73 -29.43 -4.88
CA VAL A 478 -9.47 -29.93 -3.73
C VAL A 478 -9.78 -31.38 -4.02
N ASN A 479 -9.04 -32.28 -3.40
CA ASN A 479 -9.52 -33.63 -3.16
C ASN A 479 -10.81 -33.52 -2.35
N ASN A 480 -11.94 -33.88 -2.95
CA ASN A 480 -13.31 -33.89 -2.38
C ASN A 480 -13.48 -34.82 -1.15
N LYS A 481 -12.46 -35.03 -0.33
CA LYS A 481 -12.52 -36.02 0.76
C LYS A 481 -12.57 -35.44 2.18
N LYS A 482 -12.71 -34.12 2.38
CA LYS A 482 -12.88 -33.56 3.74
C LYS A 482 -13.79 -32.34 3.76
N ILE A 483 -15.05 -32.51 3.32
CA ILE A 483 -16.16 -31.64 3.71
C ILE A 483 -17.30 -32.60 4.05
N LEU A 484 -17.32 -33.08 5.24
CA LEU A 484 -18.46 -33.60 6.01
C LEU A 484 -18.21 -33.25 7.46
#